data_746ee585d6316ea3f4c3441438cad7b4
#
_entry.id   746ee585d6316ea3f4c3441438cad7b4
#
_cell.length_a   1.000
_cell.length_b   1.000
_cell.length_c   1.000
_cell.angle_alpha   90.00
_cell.angle_beta   90.00
_cell.angle_gamma   90.00
#
_symmetry.space_group_name_H-M   'P 1'
#
loop_
_entity.id
_entity.type
_entity.pdbx_description
1 polymer ?
#
loop_
_entity_poly.entity_id
_entity_poly.type
_entity_poly.pdbx_seq_one_letter_code
_entity_poly.pdbx_strand_id
1 'polypeptide(L)'
;MSTKAITEFWRDIKPIENSFKPDALPEVYVKDPANSDERYFVPMSETVFSRPIWISPQRNMWADILYSKSAGLVNRHYHPHQIFAYTVSGKWGYLEHDWIATKGDFVYETPGEGHTLVAYDYHEPMKVFFVVQGPLIWLDEDGNGTSYYDVHNYIADARAHYEKNGIGAQYVDTLFR
;
A
#
# COMPACT_ATOMS: atom_id res chain seq x y z
N MET A 1 17.52 -28.50 14.16
CA MET A 1 17.01 -29.25 13.01
C MET A 1 17.54 -28.60 11.77
N SER A 2 18.15 -29.36 10.85
CA SER A 2 18.78 -28.80 9.64
C SER A 2 17.72 -28.21 8.72
N THR A 3 17.94 -26.99 8.22
CA THR A 3 17.13 -26.30 7.21
C THR A 3 16.83 -27.20 5.98
N LYS A 4 17.68 -28.20 5.74
CA LYS A 4 17.55 -29.16 4.67
C LYS A 4 16.36 -30.13 4.82
N ALA A 5 16.00 -30.48 6.06
CA ALA A 5 14.88 -31.37 6.35
C ALA A 5 13.51 -30.71 6.13
N ILE A 6 13.42 -29.37 6.24
CA ILE A 6 12.18 -28.63 6.03
C ILE A 6 11.94 -28.39 4.54
N THR A 7 12.99 -28.22 3.73
CA THR A 7 12.87 -27.99 2.29
C THR A 7 12.57 -29.22 1.44
N GLU A 8 12.72 -30.42 2.01
CA GLU A 8 12.52 -31.69 1.28
C GLU A 8 11.14 -32.32 1.54
N PHE A 9 10.46 -31.91 2.60
CA PHE A 9 9.21 -32.53 3.05
C PHE A 9 8.06 -32.44 2.02
N TRP A 10 8.02 -31.43 1.16
CA TRP A 10 6.95 -31.26 0.15
C TRP A 10 7.30 -31.84 -1.23
N ARG A 11 8.47 -32.46 -1.43
CA ARG A 11 8.86 -33.03 -2.75
C ARG A 11 7.93 -34.13 -3.25
N ASP A 12 7.31 -34.84 -2.31
CA ASP A 12 6.36 -35.91 -2.62
C ASP A 12 4.91 -35.42 -2.71
N ILE A 13 4.67 -34.12 -2.44
CA ILE A 13 3.35 -33.51 -2.56
C ILE A 13 3.15 -33.10 -4.01
N LYS A 14 2.13 -33.71 -4.66
CA LYS A 14 1.80 -33.38 -6.03
C LYS A 14 1.00 -32.06 -6.08
N PRO A 15 1.34 -31.14 -7.00
CA PRO A 15 0.50 -29.98 -7.24
C PRO A 15 -0.86 -30.37 -7.80
N ILE A 16 -1.85 -29.50 -7.65
CA ILE A 16 -3.16 -29.68 -8.26
C ILE A 16 -3.04 -29.40 -9.74
N GLU A 17 -3.37 -30.38 -10.59
CA GLU A 17 -3.47 -30.19 -12.03
C GLU A 17 -4.70 -29.34 -12.35
N ASN A 18 -4.58 -28.44 -13.33
CA ASN A 18 -5.66 -27.54 -13.77
C ASN A 18 -6.27 -26.74 -12.61
N SER A 19 -5.43 -26.19 -11.73
CA SER A 19 -5.84 -25.44 -10.55
C SER A 19 -6.60 -24.14 -10.88
N PHE A 20 -6.39 -23.56 -12.04
CA PHE A 20 -7.06 -22.34 -12.48
C PHE A 20 -8.41 -22.61 -13.13
N LYS A 21 -9.40 -21.80 -12.79
CA LYS A 21 -10.64 -21.71 -13.56
C LYS A 21 -10.36 -20.95 -14.87
N PRO A 22 -11.10 -21.22 -15.97
CA PRO A 22 -10.83 -20.64 -17.29
C PRO A 22 -10.72 -19.10 -17.31
N ASP A 23 -11.51 -18.43 -16.48
CA ASP A 23 -11.58 -16.96 -16.43
C ASP A 23 -10.85 -16.36 -15.22
N ALA A 24 -10.06 -17.15 -14.49
CA ALA A 24 -9.29 -16.67 -13.35
C ALA A 24 -8.12 -15.81 -13.83
N LEU A 25 -8.01 -14.61 -13.29
CA LEU A 25 -6.82 -13.79 -13.50
C LEU A 25 -5.63 -14.38 -12.71
N PRO A 26 -4.40 -14.28 -13.25
CA PRO A 26 -3.22 -14.75 -12.54
C PRO A 26 -2.99 -13.93 -11.28
N GLU A 27 -2.40 -14.55 -10.25
CA GLU A 27 -1.99 -13.83 -9.05
C GLU A 27 -0.96 -12.74 -9.35
N VAL A 28 -0.89 -11.73 -8.49
CA VAL A 28 0.20 -10.75 -8.43
C VAL A 28 1.16 -11.19 -7.34
N TYR A 29 2.42 -11.41 -7.72
CA TYR A 29 3.50 -11.69 -6.78
C TYR A 29 4.55 -10.59 -6.85
N VAL A 30 4.70 -9.82 -5.78
CA VAL A 30 5.75 -8.80 -5.62
C VAL A 30 6.63 -9.22 -4.44
N LYS A 31 7.88 -9.58 -4.77
CA LYS A 31 8.84 -9.98 -3.73
C LYS A 31 9.25 -8.77 -2.92
N ASP A 32 9.10 -8.86 -1.60
CA ASP A 32 9.56 -7.87 -0.60
C ASP A 32 9.25 -6.41 -1.01
N PRO A 33 7.95 -6.06 -1.17
CA PRO A 33 7.57 -4.75 -1.70
C PRO A 33 8.03 -3.58 -0.83
N ALA A 34 8.20 -3.79 0.47
CA ALA A 34 8.64 -2.75 1.41
C ALA A 34 10.13 -2.38 1.25
N ASN A 35 10.94 -3.27 0.64
CA ASN A 35 12.37 -3.06 0.39
C ASN A 35 12.70 -3.13 -1.11
N SER A 36 11.74 -2.83 -1.97
CA SER A 36 11.94 -2.72 -3.41
C SER A 36 12.96 -1.62 -3.75
N ASP A 37 13.50 -1.66 -4.97
CA ASP A 37 14.27 -0.55 -5.57
C ASP A 37 13.47 0.76 -5.45
N GLU A 38 14.13 1.84 -5.06
CA GLU A 38 13.51 3.15 -4.81
C GLU A 38 12.73 3.70 -6.01
N ARG A 39 13.10 3.33 -7.23
CA ARG A 39 12.41 3.72 -8.46
C ARG A 39 10.95 3.25 -8.53
N TYR A 40 10.59 2.23 -7.75
CA TYR A 40 9.22 1.74 -7.67
C TYR A 40 8.33 2.54 -6.70
N PHE A 41 8.92 3.42 -5.89
CA PHE A 41 8.17 4.24 -4.96
C PHE A 41 7.74 5.55 -5.61
N VAL A 42 6.44 5.66 -5.89
CA VAL A 42 5.80 6.84 -6.49
C VAL A 42 5.71 7.95 -5.46
N PRO A 43 6.24 9.15 -5.72
CA PRO A 43 6.17 10.25 -4.77
C PRO A 43 4.72 10.76 -4.62
N MET A 44 4.25 10.83 -3.39
CA MET A 44 2.97 11.45 -3.01
C MET A 44 3.19 12.88 -2.48
N SER A 45 4.36 13.13 -1.88
CA SER A 45 4.86 14.44 -1.45
C SER A 45 6.40 14.44 -1.43
N GLU A 46 7.02 15.45 -0.86
CA GLU A 46 8.49 15.51 -0.72
C GLU A 46 9.05 14.36 0.15
N THR A 47 8.30 13.91 1.15
CA THR A 47 8.74 12.91 2.13
C THR A 47 7.94 11.63 2.12
N VAL A 48 6.81 11.59 1.42
CA VAL A 48 5.87 10.47 1.39
C VAL A 48 5.83 9.83 0.01
N PHE A 49 5.88 8.50 -0.01
CA PHE A 49 5.94 7.69 -1.23
C PHE A 49 4.98 6.51 -1.11
N SER A 50 4.48 6.03 -2.24
CA SER A 50 3.66 4.83 -2.32
C SER A 50 4.26 3.84 -3.31
N ARG A 51 4.38 2.56 -2.91
CA ARG A 51 4.80 1.46 -3.76
C ARG A 51 3.57 0.63 -4.14
N PRO A 52 3.01 0.79 -5.35
CA PRO A 52 1.89 -0.03 -5.81
C PRO A 52 2.21 -1.52 -5.81
N ILE A 53 1.30 -2.35 -5.30
CA ILE A 53 1.44 -3.81 -5.26
C ILE A 53 0.35 -4.46 -6.09
N TRP A 54 -0.88 -4.00 -5.95
CA TRP A 54 -2.05 -4.52 -6.62
C TRP A 54 -3.06 -3.41 -6.86
N ILE A 55 -3.74 -3.41 -8.00
CA ILE A 55 -4.69 -2.37 -8.39
C ILE A 55 -5.93 -3.00 -9.02
N SER A 56 -7.12 -2.58 -8.61
CA SER A 56 -8.40 -2.95 -9.20
C SER A 56 -9.17 -1.69 -9.66
N PRO A 57 -9.00 -1.30 -10.94
CA PRO A 57 -9.65 -0.10 -11.46
C PRO A 57 -11.18 -0.14 -11.33
N GLN A 58 -11.79 -1.32 -11.60
CA GLN A 58 -13.24 -1.49 -11.55
C GLN A 58 -13.83 -1.39 -10.15
N ARG A 59 -13.01 -1.62 -9.12
CA ARG A 59 -13.45 -1.57 -7.72
C ARG A 59 -13.00 -0.30 -7.00
N ASN A 60 -12.29 0.59 -7.69
CA ASN A 60 -11.65 1.76 -7.08
C ASN A 60 -10.78 1.37 -5.88
N MET A 61 -9.94 0.33 -6.05
CA MET A 61 -9.13 -0.24 -4.96
C MET A 61 -7.68 -0.38 -5.38
N TRP A 62 -6.78 -0.29 -4.39
CA TRP A 62 -5.37 -0.63 -4.55
C TRP A 62 -4.77 -1.13 -3.24
N ALA A 63 -3.65 -1.81 -3.35
CA ALA A 63 -2.79 -2.13 -2.22
C ALA A 63 -1.39 -1.60 -2.50
N ASP A 64 -0.77 -1.03 -1.47
CA ASP A 64 0.56 -0.44 -1.56
C ASP A 64 1.37 -0.57 -0.27
N ILE A 65 2.63 -0.18 -0.35
CA ILE A 65 3.43 0.22 0.82
C ILE A 65 3.49 1.74 0.83
N LEU A 66 2.81 2.35 1.78
CA LEU A 66 2.99 3.77 2.08
C LEU A 66 4.27 3.93 2.91
N TYR A 67 5.16 4.80 2.43
CA TYR A 67 6.46 5.05 3.01
C TYR A 67 6.64 6.52 3.33
N SER A 68 6.93 6.84 4.59
CA SER A 68 7.36 8.19 4.98
C SER A 68 8.82 8.18 5.40
N LYS A 69 9.64 9.00 4.74
CA LYS A 69 11.10 9.11 5.00
C LYS A 69 11.41 9.79 6.32
N SER A 70 10.51 10.64 6.80
CA SER A 70 10.71 11.45 8.00
C SER A 70 9.44 11.52 8.84
N ALA A 71 9.60 11.85 10.11
CA ALA A 71 8.50 12.19 10.99
C ALA A 71 7.75 13.45 10.49
N GLY A 72 6.48 13.52 10.78
CA GLY A 72 5.63 14.66 10.44
C GLY A 72 4.27 14.26 9.87
N LEU A 73 3.56 15.24 9.35
CA LEU A 73 2.27 15.05 8.69
C LEU A 73 2.46 14.26 7.40
N VAL A 74 1.73 13.15 7.28
CA VAL A 74 1.63 12.39 6.03
C VAL A 74 0.53 12.97 5.16
N ASN A 75 -0.70 12.99 5.66
CA ASN A 75 -1.85 13.65 5.03
C ASN A 75 -3.02 13.79 5.99
N ARG A 76 -4.04 14.55 5.57
CA ARG A 76 -5.38 14.57 6.17
C ARG A 76 -6.37 14.08 5.14
N HIS A 77 -7.18 13.11 5.51
CA HIS A 77 -8.15 12.53 4.59
C HIS A 77 -9.37 11.95 5.29
N TYR A 78 -10.39 11.79 4.50
CA TYR A 78 -11.61 11.04 4.79
C TYR A 78 -11.78 9.95 3.73
N HIS A 79 -12.34 8.82 4.09
CA HIS A 79 -12.69 7.78 3.14
C HIS A 79 -14.09 7.21 3.39
N PRO A 80 -14.93 7.02 2.33
CA PRO A 80 -16.27 6.47 2.44
C PRO A 80 -16.31 4.94 2.59
N HIS A 81 -15.17 4.27 2.40
CA HIS A 81 -15.04 2.81 2.47
C HIS A 81 -13.96 2.41 3.46
N GLN A 82 -13.92 1.11 3.82
CA GLN A 82 -12.93 0.60 4.76
C GLN A 82 -11.51 0.58 4.16
N ILE A 83 -10.54 0.72 5.05
CA ILE A 83 -9.12 0.55 4.76
C ILE A 83 -8.54 -0.47 5.73
N PHE A 84 -7.55 -1.24 5.28
CA PHE A 84 -6.80 -2.17 6.11
C PHE A 84 -5.33 -1.76 6.07
N ALA A 85 -4.71 -1.70 7.24
CA ALA A 85 -3.32 -1.34 7.41
C ALA A 85 -2.56 -2.40 8.22
N TYR A 86 -1.34 -2.70 7.79
CA TYR A 86 -0.41 -3.55 8.54
C TYR A 86 0.96 -2.88 8.58
N THR A 87 1.46 -2.62 9.79
CA THR A 87 2.73 -1.92 9.97
C THR A 87 3.92 -2.85 9.70
N VAL A 88 4.70 -2.52 8.68
CA VAL A 88 5.93 -3.23 8.31
C VAL A 88 7.13 -2.73 9.09
N SER A 89 7.27 -1.42 9.24
CA SER A 89 8.31 -0.76 10.05
C SER A 89 7.88 0.65 10.46
N GLY A 90 8.67 1.24 11.37
CA GLY A 90 8.44 2.61 11.82
C GLY A 90 7.34 2.72 12.88
N LYS A 91 6.84 3.94 13.02
CA LYS A 91 5.86 4.34 14.03
C LYS A 91 4.93 5.38 13.46
N TRP A 92 3.62 5.17 13.58
CA TRP A 92 2.61 6.06 13.00
C TRP A 92 1.30 6.02 13.79
N GLY A 93 0.40 6.92 13.47
CA GLY A 93 -0.94 6.96 14.05
C GLY A 93 -1.77 8.08 13.45
N TYR A 94 -2.99 8.21 13.97
CA TYR A 94 -3.89 9.30 13.68
C TYR A 94 -3.97 10.23 14.90
N LEU A 95 -3.93 11.56 14.70
CA LEU A 95 -4.00 12.51 15.83
C LEU A 95 -5.34 12.46 16.56
N GLU A 96 -6.38 11.94 15.92
CA GLU A 96 -7.73 11.75 16.46
C GLU A 96 -7.85 10.54 17.39
N HIS A 97 -6.81 9.68 17.47
CA HIS A 97 -6.80 8.46 18.28
C HIS A 97 -5.70 8.47 19.34
N ASP A 98 -5.87 7.65 20.36
CA ASP A 98 -4.92 7.48 21.47
C ASP A 98 -3.93 6.31 21.28
N TRP A 99 -4.07 5.54 20.17
CA TRP A 99 -3.16 4.46 19.83
C TRP A 99 -2.05 4.93 18.89
N ILE A 100 -0.94 4.24 18.94
CA ILE A 100 0.21 4.40 18.04
C ILE A 100 0.62 3.03 17.55
N ALA A 101 0.63 2.85 16.22
CA ALA A 101 1.00 1.60 15.58
C ALA A 101 2.52 1.51 15.35
N THR A 102 3.04 0.31 15.60
CA THR A 102 4.43 -0.08 15.37
C THR A 102 4.49 -1.40 14.60
N LYS A 103 5.68 -1.85 14.26
CA LYS A 103 5.89 -3.08 13.49
C LYS A 103 5.07 -4.27 14.03
N GLY A 104 4.26 -4.85 13.17
CA GLY A 104 3.39 -6.01 13.45
C GLY A 104 1.95 -5.63 13.80
N ASP A 105 1.67 -4.36 14.02
CA ASP A 105 0.32 -3.91 14.35
C ASP A 105 -0.56 -3.85 13.11
N PHE A 106 -1.83 -4.20 13.32
CA PHE A 106 -2.89 -4.16 12.31
C PHE A 106 -3.94 -3.13 12.71
N VAL A 107 -4.38 -2.33 11.74
CA VAL A 107 -5.47 -1.36 11.90
C VAL A 107 -6.56 -1.63 10.86
N TYR A 108 -7.79 -1.66 11.31
CA TYR A 108 -8.99 -1.57 10.48
C TYR A 108 -9.54 -0.15 10.60
N GLU A 109 -9.61 0.55 9.48
CA GLU A 109 -10.13 1.91 9.44
C GLU A 109 -11.59 1.87 9.00
N THR A 110 -12.46 2.37 9.86
CA THR A 110 -13.90 2.36 9.62
C THR A 110 -14.28 3.41 8.57
N PRO A 111 -15.26 3.10 7.68
CA PRO A 111 -15.79 4.11 6.77
C PRO A 111 -16.35 5.32 7.52
N GLY A 112 -16.13 6.51 6.98
CA GLY A 112 -16.78 7.72 7.43
C GLY A 112 -16.02 8.55 8.44
N GLU A 113 -14.81 8.15 8.79
CA GLU A 113 -13.95 8.90 9.69
C GLU A 113 -12.90 9.72 8.93
N GLY A 114 -12.70 10.96 9.35
CA GLY A 114 -11.62 11.82 8.85
C GLY A 114 -10.40 11.71 9.77
N HIS A 115 -9.20 11.64 9.17
CA HIS A 115 -7.98 11.36 9.89
C HIS A 115 -6.86 12.33 9.52
N THR A 116 -6.03 12.62 10.54
CA THR A 116 -4.73 13.27 10.40
C THR A 116 -3.64 12.23 10.59
N LEU A 117 -3.17 11.65 9.48
CA LEU A 117 -2.12 10.64 9.50
C LEU A 117 -0.75 11.27 9.75
N VAL A 118 -0.04 10.77 10.75
CA VAL A 118 1.30 11.22 11.12
C VAL A 118 2.29 10.06 11.22
N ALA A 119 3.51 10.30 10.75
CA ALA A 119 4.66 9.46 11.03
C ALA A 119 5.40 10.04 12.24
N TYR A 120 5.73 9.20 13.22
CA TYR A 120 6.50 9.61 14.39
C TYR A 120 8.00 9.40 14.18
N ASP A 121 8.81 10.16 14.91
CA ASP A 121 10.25 9.92 14.96
C ASP A 121 10.54 8.53 15.55
N TYR A 122 11.34 7.75 14.82
CA TYR A 122 11.68 6.40 15.18
C TYR A 122 12.98 5.98 14.49
N HIS A 123 13.63 4.91 14.98
CA HIS A 123 14.90 4.42 14.42
C HIS A 123 14.78 3.79 13.03
N GLU A 124 13.56 3.46 12.60
CA GLU A 124 13.22 2.99 11.26
C GLU A 124 12.16 3.90 10.63
N PRO A 125 12.19 4.15 9.32
CA PRO A 125 11.17 4.94 8.66
C PRO A 125 9.81 4.21 8.66
N MET A 126 8.74 4.97 8.62
CA MET A 126 7.38 4.44 8.52
C MET A 126 7.19 3.73 7.17
N LYS A 127 6.85 2.45 7.22
CA LYS A 127 6.35 1.67 6.09
C LYS A 127 5.12 0.89 6.51
N VAL A 128 4.01 1.11 5.84
CA VAL A 128 2.73 0.49 6.14
C VAL A 128 2.16 -0.11 4.87
N PHE A 129 1.78 -1.38 4.94
CA PHE A 129 0.99 -2.01 3.89
C PHE A 129 -0.47 -1.60 4.06
N PHE A 130 -1.01 -0.92 3.06
CA PHE A 130 -2.42 -0.56 3.00
C PHE A 130 -3.16 -1.34 1.93
N VAL A 131 -4.43 -1.65 2.22
CA VAL A 131 -5.44 -2.00 1.22
C VAL A 131 -6.49 -0.90 1.26
N VAL A 132 -6.51 -0.07 0.25
CA VAL A 132 -7.35 1.12 0.16
C VAL A 132 -8.52 0.84 -0.77
N GLN A 133 -9.73 1.08 -0.29
CA GLN A 133 -10.91 1.20 -1.12
C GLN A 133 -11.26 2.69 -1.23
N GLY A 134 -10.93 3.27 -2.36
CA GLY A 134 -11.09 4.71 -2.61
C GLY A 134 -12.54 5.16 -2.86
N PRO A 135 -12.76 6.46 -3.06
CA PRO A 135 -11.73 7.49 -3.09
C PRO A 135 -11.23 7.89 -1.70
N LEU A 136 -10.03 8.46 -1.65
CA LEU A 136 -9.62 9.30 -0.52
C LEU A 136 -10.06 10.73 -0.82
N ILE A 137 -10.61 11.40 0.17
CA ILE A 137 -11.01 12.82 0.08
C ILE A 137 -10.06 13.60 0.95
N TRP A 138 -9.25 14.45 0.35
CA TRP A 138 -8.29 15.27 1.06
C TRP A 138 -8.98 16.35 1.86
N LEU A 139 -8.50 16.58 3.08
CA LEU A 139 -9.06 17.54 4.02
C LEU A 139 -8.05 18.67 4.31
N ASP A 140 -8.58 19.86 4.53
CA ASP A 140 -7.83 20.98 5.11
C ASP A 140 -7.68 20.83 6.65
N GLU A 141 -7.14 21.87 7.30
CA GLU A 141 -6.93 21.89 8.76
C GLU A 141 -8.24 21.93 9.55
N ASP A 142 -9.30 22.43 8.95
CA ASP A 142 -10.63 22.55 9.53
C ASP A 142 -11.51 21.32 9.24
N GLY A 143 -10.98 20.33 8.50
CA GLY A 143 -11.70 19.11 8.12
C GLY A 143 -12.61 19.25 6.89
N ASN A 144 -12.49 20.34 6.13
CA ASN A 144 -13.27 20.51 4.89
C ASN A 144 -12.61 19.77 3.73
N GLY A 145 -13.43 19.13 2.89
CA GLY A 145 -12.95 18.46 1.67
C GLY A 145 -12.39 19.46 0.66
N THR A 146 -11.16 19.21 0.19
CA THR A 146 -10.46 20.08 -0.78
C THR A 146 -10.38 19.47 -2.17
N SER A 147 -10.19 18.16 -2.25
CA SER A 147 -10.08 17.40 -3.49
C SER A 147 -10.27 15.91 -3.20
N TYR A 148 -10.23 15.08 -4.23
CA TYR A 148 -10.27 13.62 -4.06
C TYR A 148 -9.11 12.95 -4.79
N TYR A 149 -8.83 11.72 -4.39
CA TYR A 149 -7.82 10.87 -4.99
C TYR A 149 -8.38 9.44 -5.13
N ASP A 150 -8.53 8.99 -6.36
CA ASP A 150 -9.07 7.68 -6.66
C ASP A 150 -8.05 6.78 -7.35
N VAL A 151 -8.47 5.56 -7.70
CA VAL A 151 -7.60 4.59 -8.37
C VAL A 151 -7.09 5.10 -9.73
N HIS A 152 -7.83 5.97 -10.44
CA HIS A 152 -7.41 6.50 -11.73
C HIS A 152 -6.33 7.56 -11.58
N ASN A 153 -6.42 8.41 -10.55
CA ASN A 153 -5.33 9.31 -10.17
C ASN A 153 -4.08 8.51 -9.81
N TYR A 154 -4.25 7.47 -8.97
CA TYR A 154 -3.15 6.59 -8.54
C TYR A 154 -2.44 5.91 -9.72
N ILE A 155 -3.20 5.38 -10.68
CA ILE A 155 -2.67 4.78 -11.91
C ILE A 155 -1.92 5.81 -12.75
N ALA A 156 -2.48 7.02 -12.92
CA ALA A 156 -1.87 8.07 -13.72
C ALA A 156 -0.51 8.51 -13.13
N ASP A 157 -0.46 8.75 -11.82
CA ASP A 157 0.77 9.13 -11.12
C ASP A 157 1.83 8.03 -11.20
N ALA A 158 1.44 6.77 -10.99
CA ALA A 158 2.34 5.63 -11.07
C ALA A 158 2.91 5.46 -12.49
N ARG A 159 2.08 5.58 -13.53
CA ARG A 159 2.55 5.51 -14.93
C ARG A 159 3.54 6.62 -15.26
N ALA A 160 3.22 7.86 -14.91
CA ALA A 160 4.10 8.99 -15.15
C ALA A 160 5.45 8.84 -14.44
N HIS A 161 5.41 8.39 -13.18
CA HIS A 161 6.62 8.14 -12.40
C HIS A 161 7.47 7.02 -13.00
N TYR A 162 6.88 5.89 -13.36
CA TYR A 162 7.62 4.73 -13.89
C TYR A 162 8.22 4.99 -15.26
N GLU A 163 7.52 5.73 -16.10
CA GLU A 163 8.07 6.16 -17.39
C GLU A 163 9.31 7.03 -17.20
N LYS A 164 9.20 8.04 -16.33
CA LYS A 164 10.31 8.95 -16.01
C LYS A 164 11.54 8.24 -15.42
N ASN A 165 11.33 7.13 -14.68
CA ASN A 165 12.40 6.42 -13.98
C ASN A 165 12.89 5.16 -14.73
N GLY A 166 12.50 4.98 -15.98
CA GLY A 166 13.00 3.91 -16.85
C GLY A 166 12.47 2.51 -16.51
N ILE A 167 11.37 2.42 -15.74
CA ILE A 167 10.64 1.16 -15.51
C ILE A 167 9.67 0.91 -16.67
N GLY A 168 9.09 1.99 -17.22
CA GLY A 168 8.06 1.98 -18.25
C GLY A 168 6.65 2.04 -17.66
N ALA A 169 5.81 2.90 -18.26
CA ALA A 169 4.43 3.13 -17.81
C ALA A 169 3.58 1.84 -17.75
N GLN A 170 3.83 0.91 -18.68
CA GLN A 170 3.11 -0.36 -18.82
C GLN A 170 3.33 -1.32 -17.63
N TYR A 171 4.32 -1.09 -16.77
CA TYR A 171 4.49 -1.89 -15.56
C TYR A 171 3.23 -1.89 -14.68
N VAL A 172 2.52 -0.76 -14.62
CA VAL A 172 1.29 -0.62 -13.83
C VAL A 172 0.22 -1.64 -14.27
N ASP A 173 0.16 -1.95 -15.58
CA ASP A 173 -0.84 -2.87 -16.13
C ASP A 173 -0.65 -4.30 -15.61
N THR A 174 0.58 -4.67 -15.24
CA THR A 174 0.88 -5.98 -14.64
C THR A 174 0.28 -6.16 -13.25
N LEU A 175 -0.11 -5.06 -12.59
CA LEU A 175 -0.68 -5.03 -11.24
C LEU A 175 -2.23 -5.07 -11.25
N PHE A 176 -2.87 -4.97 -12.41
CA PHE A 176 -4.34 -4.94 -12.52
C PHE A 176 -4.98 -6.30 -12.26
N ARG A 177 -6.05 -6.32 -11.42
CA ARG A 177 -6.92 -7.47 -11.14
C ARG A 177 -8.36 -7.03 -10.92
#